data_fa13fc6d72297c46f3a4b6a5bd762716
#
_entry.id   fa13fc6d72297c46f3a4b6a5bd762716
#
_cell.length_a   1.000
_cell.length_b   1.000
_cell.length_c   1.000
_cell.angle_alpha   90.00
_cell.angle_beta   90.00
_cell.angle_gamma   90.00
#
_symmetry.space_group_name_H-M   'P 1'
#
loop_
_entity.id
_entity.type
_entity.pdbx_description
1 polymer ?
#
loop_
_entity_poly.entity_id
_entity_poly.type
_entity_poly.pdbx_seq_one_letter_code
_entity_poly.pdbx_strand_id
1 'polypeptide(L)'
;MDEKKILMIVGDYGEDLEIMVPFQALQMVGHEVHAVCPDKKEGDTCPTAVHDFVGDQTYKELQGHNFTLNYDFDKADPEEYDALVLPGGRAPEYLRLNDEVVRKVKHFLDEDKPIAAICHGLQIFAKTGGIEGKTLTAYPACGPEMEACGADYKEVAPTEAVVDGNLVTSPAWPGHQKWLAEFLKVLGTEITHN
;
A
#
# COMPACT_ATOMS: atom_id res chain seq x y z
N MET A 1 23.68 -4.53 -2.41
CA MET A 1 22.34 -3.95 -2.22
C MET A 1 22.18 -3.67 -0.75
N ASP A 2 21.75 -2.48 -0.41
CA ASP A 2 21.50 -2.16 0.99
C ASP A 2 20.08 -2.59 1.34
N GLU A 3 19.95 -3.37 2.41
CA GLU A 3 18.66 -3.71 3.02
C GLU A 3 17.86 -2.43 3.30
N LYS A 4 16.58 -2.41 2.95
CA LYS A 4 15.67 -1.31 3.24
C LYS A 4 14.71 -1.71 4.36
N LYS A 5 14.41 -0.76 5.23
CA LYS A 5 13.41 -0.91 6.28
C LYS A 5 12.09 -0.31 5.78
N ILE A 6 11.09 -1.15 5.63
CA ILE A 6 9.81 -0.80 4.98
C ILE A 6 8.69 -0.84 6.01
N LEU A 7 7.96 0.25 6.14
CA LEU A 7 6.72 0.30 6.92
C LEU A 7 5.55 -0.16 6.04
N MET A 8 4.73 -1.06 6.55
CA MET A 8 3.49 -1.50 5.91
C MET A 8 2.33 -1.26 6.86
N ILE A 9 1.42 -0.37 6.51
CA ILE A 9 0.25 -0.07 7.34
C ILE A 9 -0.93 -0.90 6.85
N VAL A 10 -1.40 -1.80 7.69
CA VAL A 10 -2.51 -2.70 7.41
C VAL A 10 -3.67 -2.46 8.39
N GLY A 11 -4.83 -3.02 8.09
CA GLY A 11 -6.00 -2.94 8.96
C GLY A 11 -6.94 -4.10 8.72
N ASP A 12 -7.97 -4.20 9.57
CA ASP A 12 -8.99 -5.24 9.45
C ASP A 12 -9.72 -5.11 8.11
N TYR A 13 -9.94 -6.25 7.45
CA TYR A 13 -10.54 -6.36 6.11
C TYR A 13 -9.75 -5.65 5.00
N GLY A 14 -8.43 -5.51 5.15
CA GLY A 14 -7.54 -5.26 4.03
C GLY A 14 -7.58 -6.43 3.04
N GLU A 15 -7.30 -6.14 1.76
CA GLU A 15 -7.27 -7.18 0.73
C GLU A 15 -6.17 -8.22 1.02
N ASP A 16 -6.56 -9.49 1.07
CA ASP A 16 -5.71 -10.61 1.48
C ASP A 16 -4.41 -10.68 0.67
N LEU A 17 -4.51 -10.66 -0.65
CA LEU A 17 -3.34 -10.73 -1.54
C LEU A 17 -2.50 -9.45 -1.48
N GLU A 18 -3.13 -8.27 -1.33
CA GLU A 18 -2.42 -6.99 -1.29
C GLU A 18 -1.65 -6.79 0.03
N ILE A 19 -1.95 -7.58 1.06
CA ILE A 19 -1.18 -7.67 2.29
C ILE A 19 -0.11 -8.77 2.18
N MET A 20 -0.51 -10.01 1.87
CA MET A 20 0.36 -11.18 1.95
C MET A 20 1.48 -11.16 0.92
N VAL A 21 1.16 -10.82 -0.35
CA VAL A 21 2.12 -10.89 -1.44
C VAL A 21 3.26 -9.87 -1.27
N PRO A 22 3.00 -8.55 -1.11
CA PRO A 22 4.09 -7.59 -0.93
C PRO A 22 4.88 -7.85 0.37
N PHE A 23 4.22 -8.23 1.47
CA PHE A 23 4.90 -8.57 2.72
C PHE A 23 5.93 -9.67 2.53
N GLN A 24 5.56 -10.77 1.89
CA GLN A 24 6.45 -11.91 1.66
C GLN A 24 7.48 -11.64 0.56
N ALA A 25 7.09 -10.98 -0.53
CA ALA A 25 7.98 -10.72 -1.65
C ALA A 25 9.11 -9.74 -1.28
N LEU A 26 8.82 -8.70 -0.51
CA LEU A 26 9.82 -7.73 -0.08
C LEU A 26 10.83 -8.36 0.91
N GLN A 27 10.37 -9.23 1.81
CA GLN A 27 11.25 -9.99 2.69
C GLN A 27 12.07 -11.03 1.91
N MET A 28 11.48 -11.69 0.91
CA MET A 28 12.17 -12.67 0.06
C MET A 28 13.39 -12.07 -0.64
N VAL A 29 13.33 -10.79 -1.01
CA VAL A 29 14.45 -10.10 -1.66
C VAL A 29 15.39 -9.39 -0.67
N GLY A 30 15.19 -9.62 0.64
CA GLY A 30 16.14 -9.22 1.69
C GLY A 30 15.86 -7.85 2.33
N HIS A 31 14.62 -7.33 2.24
CA HIS A 31 14.22 -6.14 2.97
C HIS A 31 13.59 -6.49 4.33
N GLU A 32 13.74 -5.61 5.31
CA GLU A 32 13.01 -5.67 6.58
C GLU A 32 11.63 -5.03 6.39
N VAL A 33 10.56 -5.76 6.68
CA VAL A 33 9.17 -5.24 6.54
C VAL A 33 8.48 -5.32 7.88
N HIS A 34 8.05 -4.17 8.41
CA HIS A 34 7.22 -4.06 9.60
C HIS A 34 5.77 -3.79 9.22
N ALA A 35 4.92 -4.78 9.40
CA ALA A 35 3.48 -4.67 9.20
C ALA A 35 2.80 -4.30 10.52
N VAL A 36 2.13 -3.15 10.53
CA VAL A 36 1.53 -2.55 11.73
C VAL A 36 0.07 -2.17 11.50
N CYS A 37 -0.72 -2.16 12.57
CA CYS A 37 -2.12 -1.74 12.56
C CYS A 37 -2.40 -0.86 13.77
N PRO A 38 -3.11 0.28 13.64
CA PRO A 38 -3.52 1.08 14.80
C PRO A 38 -4.22 0.23 15.87
N ASP A 39 -3.95 0.56 17.13
CA ASP A 39 -4.51 -0.10 18.32
C ASP A 39 -4.14 -1.60 18.47
N LYS A 40 -3.17 -2.09 17.67
CA LYS A 40 -2.68 -3.47 17.70
C LYS A 40 -1.16 -3.53 17.89
N LYS A 41 -0.69 -4.70 18.35
CA LYS A 41 0.70 -4.97 18.67
C LYS A 41 1.24 -6.16 17.88
N GLU A 42 2.54 -6.35 17.93
CA GLU A 42 3.21 -7.56 17.45
C GLU A 42 2.52 -8.82 18.01
N GLY A 43 2.23 -9.76 17.13
CA GLY A 43 1.52 -11.00 17.44
C GLY A 43 0.00 -10.92 17.36
N ASP A 44 -0.59 -9.71 17.37
CA ASP A 44 -2.02 -9.55 17.10
C ASP A 44 -2.33 -9.85 15.62
N THR A 45 -3.60 -10.10 15.31
CA THR A 45 -4.02 -10.43 13.95
C THR A 45 -4.98 -9.38 13.39
N CYS A 46 -4.90 -9.19 12.07
CA CYS A 46 -5.91 -8.50 11.27
C CYS A 46 -6.65 -9.53 10.41
N PRO A 47 -7.98 -9.70 10.54
CA PRO A 47 -8.73 -10.46 9.56
C PRO A 47 -8.63 -9.76 8.21
N THR A 48 -8.30 -10.52 7.16
CA THR A 48 -8.27 -10.01 5.79
C THR A 48 -9.55 -10.35 5.04
N ALA A 49 -9.75 -9.72 3.88
CA ALA A 49 -10.86 -10.02 2.99
C ALA A 49 -10.33 -10.35 1.58
N VAL A 50 -10.99 -11.30 0.92
CA VAL A 50 -10.74 -11.60 -0.51
C VAL A 50 -11.76 -10.82 -1.33
N HIS A 51 -11.28 -9.98 -2.25
CA HIS A 51 -12.11 -9.20 -3.16
C HIS A 51 -11.99 -9.77 -4.58
N ASP A 52 -13.03 -10.51 -4.99
CA ASP A 52 -13.10 -11.16 -6.29
C ASP A 52 -13.96 -10.39 -7.29
N PHE A 53 -13.50 -10.37 -8.55
CA PHE A 53 -14.20 -9.78 -9.69
C PHE A 53 -14.89 -10.90 -10.48
N VAL A 54 -16.13 -11.23 -10.08
CA VAL A 54 -16.89 -12.36 -10.62
C VAL A 54 -17.95 -11.98 -11.66
N GLY A 55 -17.86 -10.77 -12.20
CA GLY A 55 -18.76 -10.27 -13.26
C GLY A 55 -19.94 -9.44 -12.77
N ASP A 56 -20.06 -9.21 -11.48
CA ASP A 56 -21.02 -8.25 -10.90
C ASP A 56 -20.56 -6.80 -11.14
N GLN A 57 -21.42 -5.83 -10.87
CA GLN A 57 -21.06 -4.39 -11.03
C GLN A 57 -19.92 -3.94 -10.10
N THR A 58 -19.68 -4.68 -9.04
CA THR A 58 -18.61 -4.44 -8.08
C THR A 58 -18.00 -5.77 -7.65
N TYR A 59 -16.92 -5.70 -6.88
CA TYR A 59 -16.28 -6.89 -6.33
C TYR A 59 -17.13 -7.57 -5.26
N LYS A 60 -16.94 -8.88 -5.11
CA LYS A 60 -17.47 -9.67 -4.01
C LYS A 60 -16.45 -9.73 -2.88
N GLU A 61 -16.86 -9.42 -1.65
CA GLU A 61 -16.03 -9.57 -0.47
C GLU A 61 -16.29 -10.93 0.21
N LEU A 62 -15.23 -11.70 0.40
CA LEU A 62 -15.23 -12.97 1.13
C LEU A 62 -14.22 -12.89 2.27
N GLN A 63 -14.38 -13.75 3.27
CA GLN A 63 -13.42 -13.85 4.36
C GLN A 63 -12.08 -14.38 3.83
N GLY A 64 -10.99 -13.67 4.14
CA GLY A 64 -9.62 -14.09 3.90
C GLY A 64 -8.99 -14.75 5.11
N HIS A 65 -7.66 -14.68 5.22
CA HIS A 65 -6.89 -15.20 6.34
C HIS A 65 -6.87 -14.24 7.54
N ASN A 66 -6.23 -14.64 8.60
CA ASN A 66 -5.82 -13.76 9.69
C ASN A 66 -4.33 -13.46 9.50
N PHE A 67 -4.02 -12.23 9.13
CA PHE A 67 -2.63 -11.77 8.99
C PHE A 67 -2.07 -11.42 10.37
N THR A 68 -0.94 -12.00 10.74
CA THR A 68 -0.26 -11.72 12.01
C THR A 68 0.70 -10.54 11.86
N LEU A 69 0.53 -9.52 12.69
CA LEU A 69 1.43 -8.37 12.76
C LEU A 69 2.79 -8.77 13.35
N ASN A 70 3.85 -8.20 12.80
CA ASN A 70 5.22 -8.45 13.25
C ASN A 70 5.86 -7.24 13.93
N TYR A 71 5.10 -6.16 14.17
CA TYR A 71 5.60 -4.99 14.87
C TYR A 71 4.45 -4.18 15.51
N ASP A 72 4.78 -3.38 16.54
CA ASP A 72 3.82 -2.53 17.25
C ASP A 72 3.60 -1.22 16.48
N PHE A 73 2.35 -0.82 16.28
CA PHE A 73 2.03 0.44 15.59
C PHE A 73 2.62 1.66 16.30
N ASP A 74 2.53 1.70 17.63
CA ASP A 74 2.98 2.84 18.43
C ASP A 74 4.51 3.02 18.44
N LYS A 75 5.25 1.94 18.17
CA LYS A 75 6.72 1.95 18.09
C LYS A 75 7.25 2.30 16.71
N ALA A 76 6.40 2.22 15.68
CA ALA A 76 6.80 2.45 14.30
C ALA A 76 6.99 3.95 14.05
N ASP A 77 8.19 4.47 14.30
CA ASP A 77 8.54 5.85 13.97
C ASP A 77 8.84 5.96 12.46
N PRO A 78 8.09 6.77 11.68
CA PRO A 78 8.28 6.89 10.24
C PRO A 78 9.66 7.41 9.84
N GLU A 79 10.39 8.09 10.75
CA GLU A 79 11.76 8.54 10.50
C GLU A 79 12.75 7.37 10.33
N GLU A 80 12.48 6.22 10.96
CA GLU A 80 13.32 5.03 10.91
C GLU A 80 13.13 4.17 9.66
N TYR A 81 12.19 4.49 8.78
CA TYR A 81 11.87 3.70 7.60
C TYR A 81 12.30 4.37 6.30
N ASP A 82 12.78 3.55 5.36
CA ASP A 82 13.18 3.99 4.02
C ASP A 82 11.97 4.12 3.08
N ALA A 83 10.92 3.34 3.29
CA ALA A 83 9.78 3.26 2.37
C ALA A 83 8.47 2.85 3.07
N LEU A 84 7.34 3.07 2.37
CA LEU A 84 5.99 2.79 2.85
C LEU A 84 5.24 1.91 1.86
N VAL A 85 4.45 0.95 2.37
CA VAL A 85 3.47 0.16 1.60
C VAL A 85 2.07 0.38 2.17
N LEU A 86 1.12 0.69 1.29
CA LEU A 86 -0.29 0.91 1.60
C LEU A 86 -1.17 -0.07 0.81
N PRO A 87 -1.51 -1.23 1.38
CA PRO A 87 -2.47 -2.16 0.79
C PRO A 87 -3.88 -1.59 0.74
N GLY A 88 -4.71 -2.20 -0.11
CA GLY A 88 -6.11 -1.82 -0.24
C GLY A 88 -7.07 -2.69 0.55
N GLY A 89 -8.15 -3.10 -0.10
CA GLY A 89 -9.32 -3.66 0.56
C GLY A 89 -10.13 -2.57 1.25
N ARG A 90 -10.90 -2.94 2.27
CA ARG A 90 -11.77 -1.99 2.97
C ARG A 90 -11.06 -1.22 4.09
N ALA A 91 -9.93 -1.71 4.58
CA ALA A 91 -9.18 -1.08 5.67
C ALA A 91 -8.88 0.42 5.48
N PRO A 92 -8.45 0.90 4.30
CA PRO A 92 -8.15 2.32 4.09
C PRO A 92 -9.29 3.28 4.37
N GLU A 93 -10.55 2.86 4.25
CA GLU A 93 -11.73 3.69 4.54
C GLU A 93 -11.71 4.26 5.95
N TYR A 94 -11.28 3.49 6.93
CA TYR A 94 -11.22 3.92 8.33
C TYR A 94 -9.80 4.22 8.82
N LEU A 95 -8.76 3.60 8.23
CA LEU A 95 -7.36 3.93 8.57
C LEU A 95 -7.07 5.42 8.38
N ARG A 96 -7.62 6.03 7.34
CA ARG A 96 -7.49 7.46 7.07
C ARG A 96 -8.15 8.36 8.12
N LEU A 97 -8.98 7.82 9.00
CA LEU A 97 -9.59 8.56 10.12
C LEU A 97 -8.69 8.58 11.37
N ASN A 98 -7.63 7.80 11.40
CA ASN A 98 -6.66 7.77 12.48
C ASN A 98 -5.57 8.81 12.22
N ASP A 99 -5.45 9.80 13.10
CA ASP A 99 -4.52 10.92 12.93
C ASP A 99 -3.06 10.48 12.93
N GLU A 100 -2.70 9.40 13.65
CA GLU A 100 -1.33 8.86 13.63
C GLU A 100 -1.01 8.14 12.32
N VAL A 101 -1.97 7.45 11.70
CA VAL A 101 -1.81 6.91 10.32
C VAL A 101 -1.55 8.07 9.36
N VAL A 102 -2.39 9.11 9.41
CA VAL A 102 -2.25 10.30 8.56
C VAL A 102 -0.88 10.95 8.75
N ARG A 103 -0.44 11.13 10.00
CA ARG A 103 0.88 11.70 10.32
C ARG A 103 2.02 10.86 9.75
N LYS A 104 1.98 9.52 9.95
CA LYS A 104 3.00 8.61 9.43
C LYS A 104 3.07 8.66 7.90
N VAL A 105 1.92 8.54 7.21
CA VAL A 105 1.88 8.59 5.74
C VAL A 105 2.34 9.94 5.21
N LYS A 106 1.92 11.03 5.84
CA LYS A 106 2.34 12.39 5.46
C LYS A 106 3.85 12.57 5.53
N HIS A 107 4.53 11.99 6.53
CA HIS A 107 5.99 12.04 6.63
C HIS A 107 6.67 11.49 5.37
N PHE A 108 6.22 10.34 4.83
CA PHE A 108 6.81 9.78 3.61
C PHE A 108 6.58 10.66 2.38
N LEU A 109 5.42 11.33 2.30
CA LEU A 109 5.13 12.28 1.22
C LEU A 109 5.99 13.54 1.33
N ASP A 110 6.11 14.13 2.54
CA ASP A 110 6.86 15.36 2.77
C ASP A 110 8.37 15.16 2.55
N GLU A 111 8.91 13.98 2.90
CA GLU A 111 10.32 13.62 2.74
C GLU A 111 10.63 12.99 1.38
N ASP A 112 9.65 12.92 0.48
CA ASP A 112 9.75 12.27 -0.84
C ASP A 112 10.34 10.86 -0.77
N LYS A 113 10.00 10.11 0.30
CA LYS A 113 10.41 8.71 0.46
C LYS A 113 9.58 7.79 -0.46
N PRO A 114 10.12 6.64 -0.90
CA PRO A 114 9.38 5.67 -1.69
C PRO A 114 8.07 5.20 -1.06
N ILE A 115 6.99 5.28 -1.83
CA ILE A 115 5.65 4.81 -1.43
C ILE A 115 5.11 3.88 -2.50
N ALA A 116 4.70 2.68 -2.09
CA ALA A 116 3.92 1.76 -2.90
C ALA A 116 2.49 1.69 -2.38
N ALA A 117 1.51 2.16 -3.16
CA ALA A 117 0.09 2.12 -2.80
C ALA A 117 -0.73 1.37 -3.86
N ILE A 118 -1.70 0.59 -3.43
CA ILE A 118 -2.50 -0.23 -4.34
C ILE A 118 -3.99 -0.15 -4.01
N CYS A 119 -4.84 -0.23 -5.04
CA CYS A 119 -6.28 -0.40 -4.92
C CYS A 119 -6.91 0.78 -4.12
N HIS A 120 -7.55 0.47 -2.99
CA HIS A 120 -8.12 1.45 -2.08
C HIS A 120 -7.09 2.05 -1.11
N GLY A 121 -5.86 1.56 -1.07
CA GLY A 121 -4.80 2.12 -0.23
C GLY A 121 -4.58 3.61 -0.44
N LEU A 122 -4.84 4.09 -1.67
CA LEU A 122 -4.72 5.49 -2.04
C LEU A 122 -5.77 6.40 -1.37
N GLN A 123 -6.86 5.85 -0.82
CA GLN A 123 -7.86 6.65 -0.10
C GLN A 123 -7.28 7.38 1.12
N ILE A 124 -6.17 6.89 1.67
CA ILE A 124 -5.49 7.56 2.78
C ILE A 124 -5.00 8.94 2.35
N PHE A 125 -4.58 9.11 1.09
CA PHE A 125 -4.12 10.38 0.56
C PHE A 125 -5.21 11.47 0.52
N ALA A 126 -6.48 11.09 0.44
CA ALA A 126 -7.58 12.05 0.53
C ALA A 126 -7.61 12.81 1.88
N LYS A 127 -7.00 12.25 2.92
CA LYS A 127 -6.89 12.89 4.23
C LYS A 127 -5.50 13.52 4.46
N THR A 128 -4.43 12.90 3.93
CA THR A 128 -3.07 13.43 4.11
C THR A 128 -2.77 14.63 3.21
N GLY A 129 -3.40 14.72 2.02
CA GLY A 129 -2.95 15.58 0.93
C GLY A 129 -1.59 15.15 0.39
N GLY A 130 -0.90 16.03 -0.34
CA GLY A 130 0.47 15.81 -0.83
C GLY A 130 0.56 15.02 -2.14
N ILE A 131 -0.58 14.82 -2.82
CA ILE A 131 -0.66 14.16 -4.14
C ILE A 131 -1.08 15.11 -5.26
N GLU A 132 -1.21 16.40 -4.98
CA GLU A 132 -1.57 17.42 -5.98
C GLU A 132 -0.55 17.43 -7.11
N GLY A 133 -1.03 17.23 -8.35
CA GLY A 133 -0.21 17.16 -9.56
C GLY A 133 0.58 15.86 -9.74
N LYS A 134 0.52 14.92 -8.81
CA LYS A 134 1.13 13.59 -8.97
C LYS A 134 0.30 12.75 -9.95
N THR A 135 1.00 12.06 -10.84
CA THR A 135 0.38 11.07 -11.74
C THR A 135 0.27 9.73 -11.01
N LEU A 136 -0.94 9.19 -10.90
CA LEU A 136 -1.18 7.95 -10.15
C LEU A 136 -2.36 7.16 -10.71
N THR A 137 -2.49 5.92 -10.27
CA THR A 137 -3.66 5.08 -10.48
C THR A 137 -4.15 4.49 -9.16
N ALA A 138 -5.40 4.05 -9.13
CA ALA A 138 -6.05 3.44 -7.98
C ALA A 138 -7.11 2.44 -8.47
N TYR A 139 -7.79 1.75 -7.54
CA TYR A 139 -9.03 1.08 -7.89
C TYR A 139 -9.97 2.08 -8.59
N PRO A 140 -10.62 1.70 -9.72
CA PRO A 140 -11.33 2.67 -10.56
C PRO A 140 -12.35 3.53 -9.81
N ALA A 141 -13.05 2.96 -8.82
CA ALA A 141 -14.01 3.72 -8.01
C ALA A 141 -13.36 4.78 -7.10
N CYS A 142 -12.06 4.71 -6.85
CA CYS A 142 -11.29 5.72 -6.12
C CYS A 142 -10.80 6.85 -7.05
N GLY A 143 -10.84 6.66 -8.37
CA GLY A 143 -10.36 7.65 -9.34
C GLY A 143 -10.94 9.05 -9.13
N PRO A 144 -12.28 9.21 -9.06
CA PRO A 144 -12.90 10.52 -8.82
C PRO A 144 -12.46 11.19 -7.52
N GLU A 145 -12.16 10.41 -6.47
CA GLU A 145 -11.63 10.92 -5.20
C GLU A 145 -10.19 11.42 -5.38
N MET A 146 -9.36 10.70 -6.11
CA MET A 146 -7.98 11.12 -6.40
C MET A 146 -7.94 12.40 -7.24
N GLU A 147 -8.79 12.52 -8.25
CA GLU A 147 -8.96 13.75 -9.06
C GLU A 147 -9.41 14.92 -8.19
N ALA A 148 -10.36 14.71 -7.27
CA ALA A 148 -10.81 15.72 -6.33
C ALA A 148 -9.71 16.20 -5.37
N CYS A 149 -8.72 15.35 -5.10
CA CYS A 149 -7.51 15.68 -4.34
C CYS A 149 -6.42 16.34 -5.20
N GLY A 150 -6.69 16.63 -6.48
CA GLY A 150 -5.77 17.31 -7.38
C GLY A 150 -4.72 16.42 -8.06
N ALA A 151 -4.84 15.10 -7.95
CA ALA A 151 -3.97 14.17 -8.67
C ALA A 151 -4.34 14.05 -10.16
N ASP A 152 -3.35 13.74 -10.99
CA ASP A 152 -3.55 13.33 -12.39
C ASP A 152 -3.81 11.81 -12.43
N TYR A 153 -5.08 11.43 -12.18
CA TYR A 153 -5.49 10.02 -12.17
C TYR A 153 -5.42 9.41 -13.57
N LYS A 154 -4.82 8.23 -13.66
CA LYS A 154 -4.76 7.43 -14.89
C LYS A 154 -5.53 6.12 -14.71
N GLU A 155 -6.59 5.97 -15.49
CA GLU A 155 -7.24 4.66 -15.63
C GLU A 155 -6.34 3.76 -16.49
N VAL A 156 -5.87 2.66 -15.91
CA VAL A 156 -5.01 1.68 -16.58
C VAL A 156 -5.57 0.27 -16.39
N ALA A 157 -5.06 -0.69 -17.16
CA ALA A 157 -5.46 -2.09 -16.98
C ALA A 157 -5.15 -2.58 -15.54
N PRO A 158 -5.95 -3.51 -14.98
CA PRO A 158 -5.73 -4.02 -13.61
C PRO A 158 -4.35 -4.64 -13.37
N THR A 159 -3.64 -5.03 -14.43
CA THR A 159 -2.30 -5.63 -14.41
C THR A 159 -1.18 -4.61 -14.49
N GLU A 160 -1.51 -3.31 -14.58
CA GLU A 160 -0.55 -2.25 -14.79
C GLU A 160 -0.15 -1.55 -13.47
N ALA A 161 0.94 -0.78 -13.54
CA ALA A 161 1.36 0.12 -12.49
C ALA A 161 1.70 1.50 -13.09
N VAL A 162 1.57 2.54 -12.28
CA VAL A 162 1.96 3.92 -12.61
C VAL A 162 3.04 4.35 -11.63
N VAL A 163 4.09 5.00 -12.16
CA VAL A 163 5.23 5.50 -11.38
C VAL A 163 5.34 7.01 -11.60
N ASP A 164 5.37 7.76 -10.51
CA ASP A 164 5.67 9.18 -10.52
C ASP A 164 6.72 9.49 -9.43
N GLY A 165 7.99 9.59 -9.85
CA GLY A 165 9.11 9.72 -8.92
C GLY A 165 9.18 8.53 -7.96
N ASN A 166 9.00 8.81 -6.68
CA ASN A 166 9.04 7.81 -5.61
C ASN A 166 7.65 7.20 -5.28
N LEU A 167 6.59 7.61 -5.99
CA LEU A 167 5.24 7.04 -5.82
C LEU A 167 4.97 5.97 -6.88
N VAL A 168 4.71 4.74 -6.43
CA VAL A 168 4.37 3.59 -7.29
C VAL A 168 2.96 3.11 -6.95
N THR A 169 2.06 3.14 -7.92
CA THR A 169 0.65 2.82 -7.70
C THR A 169 0.14 1.75 -8.66
N SER A 170 -0.88 0.99 -8.24
CA SER A 170 -1.54 -0.03 -9.08
C SER A 170 -3.03 -0.11 -8.75
N PRO A 171 -3.89 -0.48 -9.75
CA PRO A 171 -5.33 -0.51 -9.52
C PRO A 171 -5.81 -1.62 -8.58
N ALA A 172 -5.19 -2.80 -8.63
CA ALA A 172 -5.64 -3.96 -7.86
C ALA A 172 -4.59 -5.09 -7.88
N TRP A 173 -4.80 -6.13 -7.08
CA TRP A 173 -3.91 -7.28 -6.92
C TRP A 173 -3.46 -7.99 -8.23
N PRO A 174 -4.19 -7.97 -9.37
CA PRO A 174 -3.64 -8.53 -10.62
C PRO A 174 -2.40 -7.79 -11.14
N GLY A 175 -2.14 -6.58 -10.66
CA GLY A 175 -0.98 -5.76 -10.99
C GLY A 175 0.26 -5.99 -10.13
N HIS A 176 0.23 -6.91 -9.16
CA HIS A 176 1.32 -7.11 -8.19
C HIS A 176 2.69 -7.29 -8.83
N GLN A 177 2.80 -8.10 -9.91
CA GLN A 177 4.09 -8.36 -10.53
C GLN A 177 4.74 -7.07 -11.03
N LYS A 178 3.96 -6.21 -11.69
CA LYS A 178 4.45 -4.95 -12.23
C LYS A 178 4.67 -3.92 -11.14
N TRP A 179 3.71 -3.78 -10.24
CA TRP A 179 3.75 -2.86 -9.11
C TRP A 179 4.97 -3.10 -8.22
N LEU A 180 5.21 -4.35 -7.81
CA LEU A 180 6.37 -4.71 -6.99
C LEU A 180 7.68 -4.57 -7.77
N ALA A 181 7.71 -4.95 -9.07
CA ALA A 181 8.90 -4.76 -9.88
C ALA A 181 9.31 -3.28 -10.00
N GLU A 182 8.34 -2.38 -10.20
CA GLU A 182 8.62 -0.94 -10.25
C GLU A 182 9.01 -0.41 -8.85
N PHE A 183 8.35 -0.88 -7.79
CA PHE A 183 8.73 -0.47 -6.43
C PHE A 183 10.16 -0.91 -6.07
N LEU A 184 10.56 -2.13 -6.40
CA LEU A 184 11.93 -2.61 -6.20
C LEU A 184 12.95 -1.75 -6.95
N LYS A 185 12.65 -1.30 -8.18
CA LYS A 185 13.51 -0.36 -8.91
C LYS A 185 13.68 0.97 -8.18
N VAL A 186 12.57 1.52 -7.67
CA VAL A 186 12.59 2.78 -6.88
C VAL A 186 13.42 2.60 -5.61
N LEU A 187 13.36 1.42 -4.97
CA LEU A 187 14.21 1.08 -3.81
C LEU A 187 15.69 0.85 -4.17
N GLY A 188 16.03 0.81 -5.46
CA GLY A 188 17.38 0.48 -5.93
C GLY A 188 17.72 -1.02 -5.81
N THR A 189 16.70 -1.88 -5.74
CA THR A 189 16.87 -3.33 -5.66
C THR A 189 16.97 -3.94 -7.05
N GLU A 190 18.07 -4.63 -7.32
CA GLU A 190 18.32 -5.32 -8.60
C GLU A 190 18.16 -6.83 -8.42
N ILE A 191 17.37 -7.46 -9.29
CA ILE A 191 17.26 -8.92 -9.39
C ILE A 191 18.04 -9.37 -10.62
N THR A 192 19.10 -10.14 -10.42
CA THR A 192 19.93 -10.68 -11.51
C THR A 192 19.67 -12.16 -11.70
N HIS A 193 19.57 -12.59 -12.95
CA HIS A 193 19.49 -14.00 -13.32
C HIS A 193 20.87 -14.47 -13.82
N ASN A 194 21.42 -15.50 -13.19
CA ASN A 194 22.68 -16.14 -13.61
C ASN A 194 22.41 -17.27 -14.60
#